data_de2e8cc12b37ef9c37f18daeaec501da
#
_entry.id   de2e8cc12b37ef9c37f18daeaec501da
#
_cell.length_a   1.000
_cell.length_b   1.000
_cell.length_c   1.000
_cell.angle_alpha   90.00
_cell.angle_beta   90.00
_cell.angle_gamma   90.00
#
_symmetry.space_group_name_H-M   'P 1'
#
loop_
_entity.id
_entity.type
_entity.pdbx_description
1 polymer ?
#
loop_
_entity_poly.entity_id
_entity_poly.type
_entity_poly.pdbx_seq_one_letter_code
_entity_poly.pdbx_strand_id
1 'polypeptide(L)'
;MKILKNIIITAAMLATATAICFILRPLVPTDTHVPLIYVLAVLCVSRLTEGYFYGVLASMVAVVGVNYIFTYPYFQVDFTVTGYPLTFIVMLTVSISVSALMTQIKMQEHVRLKAEKERMRANLLRAVSHDIRTPLTSIEGAAAGIIDNKDVLTEEQKEELLLNIKEEAQWMVRMVENLLSITRMNDEGTRLTTHEELAEEIVSSAVVKFSKRFPDIKVEVDIPEEVVIVPMDPILIRQVIVNIMENAVIHGESTTQVKVTVSANETEAIFSIEDNGKGIDGKILPMLFTGQISHREGETYDNKRSMGIGLSVCKSIIDAHRGKVWAENKIDGGAKISFTLPLEEEEQNGD
;
A
#
# COMPACT_ATOMS: atom_id res chain seq x y z
N MET A 1 -22.91 15.00 -2.52
CA MET A 1 -22.71 14.37 -1.21
C MET A 1 -21.66 15.09 -0.36
N LYS A 2 -20.46 15.37 -0.83
CA LYS A 2 -19.39 16.07 -0.09
C LYS A 2 -19.79 17.47 0.46
N ILE A 3 -20.52 18.29 -0.31
CA ILE A 3 -20.97 19.63 0.13
C ILE A 3 -21.91 19.52 1.35
N LEU A 4 -22.86 18.61 1.31
CA LEU A 4 -23.81 18.40 2.39
C LEU A 4 -23.13 17.90 3.67
N LYS A 5 -22.17 16.97 3.55
CA LYS A 5 -21.32 16.49 4.65
C LYS A 5 -20.56 17.63 5.32
N ASN A 6 -19.90 18.49 4.54
CA ASN A 6 -19.15 19.63 5.07
C ASN A 6 -20.05 20.67 5.76
N ILE A 7 -21.26 20.93 5.25
CA ILE A 7 -22.24 21.79 5.90
C ILE A 7 -22.69 21.21 7.23
N ILE A 8 -22.99 19.91 7.26
CA ILE A 8 -23.43 19.23 8.50
C ILE A 8 -22.32 19.26 9.56
N ILE A 9 -21.07 18.99 9.18
CA ILE A 9 -19.91 19.05 10.09
C ILE A 9 -19.76 20.47 10.65
N THR A 10 -19.85 21.49 9.79
CA THR A 10 -19.72 22.89 10.21
C THR A 10 -20.84 23.28 11.21
N ALA A 11 -22.08 22.94 10.89
CA ALA A 11 -23.21 23.23 11.76
C ALA A 11 -23.13 22.48 13.10
N ALA A 12 -22.77 21.19 13.08
CA ALA A 12 -22.61 20.37 14.28
C ALA A 12 -21.53 20.93 15.21
N MET A 13 -20.36 21.31 14.65
CA MET A 13 -19.24 21.86 15.43
C MET A 13 -19.59 23.20 16.08
N LEU A 14 -20.26 24.10 15.35
CA LEU A 14 -20.70 25.38 15.93
C LEU A 14 -21.80 25.17 16.99
N ALA A 15 -22.75 24.26 16.77
CA ALA A 15 -23.77 23.91 17.76
C ALA A 15 -23.14 23.30 19.04
N THR A 16 -22.15 22.43 18.89
CA THR A 16 -21.40 21.85 20.03
C THR A 16 -20.65 22.92 20.80
N ALA A 17 -19.98 23.84 20.13
CA ALA A 17 -19.31 24.98 20.77
C ALA A 17 -20.30 25.86 21.56
N THR A 18 -21.47 26.14 20.98
CA THR A 18 -22.55 26.89 21.64
C THR A 18 -23.06 26.16 22.89
N ALA A 19 -23.30 24.84 22.78
CA ALA A 19 -23.73 24.04 23.92
C ALA A 19 -22.68 24.03 25.06
N ILE A 20 -21.42 23.87 24.73
CA ILE A 20 -20.32 23.93 25.72
C ILE A 20 -20.29 25.29 26.43
N CYS A 21 -20.45 26.38 25.70
CA CYS A 21 -20.50 27.73 26.29
C CYS A 21 -21.68 27.88 27.26
N PHE A 22 -22.86 27.35 26.91
CA PHE A 22 -24.03 27.38 27.83
C PHE A 22 -23.79 26.51 29.09
N ILE A 23 -23.14 25.38 28.98
CA ILE A 23 -22.82 24.51 30.14
C ILE A 23 -21.79 25.19 31.03
N LEU A 24 -20.81 25.91 30.49
CA LEU A 24 -19.78 26.58 31.27
C LEU A 24 -20.23 27.90 31.90
N ARG A 25 -21.25 28.53 31.35
CA ARG A 25 -21.75 29.84 31.83
C ARG A 25 -21.99 29.90 33.34
N PRO A 26 -22.64 28.91 34.02
CA PRO A 26 -22.81 28.95 35.47
C PRO A 26 -21.55 28.71 36.27
N LEU A 27 -20.53 28.12 35.66
CA LEU A 27 -19.25 27.75 36.32
C LEU A 27 -18.18 28.85 36.20
N VAL A 28 -18.27 29.68 35.16
CA VAL A 28 -17.30 30.77 34.89
C VAL A 28 -18.03 32.07 34.78
N PRO A 29 -17.86 32.99 35.76
CA PRO A 29 -18.60 34.25 35.85
C PRO A 29 -18.32 35.26 34.71
N THR A 30 -17.28 35.01 33.91
CA THR A 30 -16.86 35.90 32.81
C THR A 30 -17.00 35.18 31.47
N ASP A 31 -17.53 35.86 30.46
CA ASP A 31 -17.73 35.30 29.09
C ASP A 31 -16.42 35.28 28.28
N THR A 32 -15.23 35.43 28.89
CA THR A 32 -13.92 35.47 28.25
C THR A 32 -13.54 34.13 27.57
N HIS A 33 -14.11 33.00 28.03
CA HIS A 33 -13.89 31.69 27.46
C HIS A 33 -14.62 31.46 26.12
N VAL A 34 -15.71 32.21 25.86
CA VAL A 34 -16.57 32.00 24.68
C VAL A 34 -15.80 32.19 23.36
N PRO A 35 -15.05 33.29 23.12
CA PRO A 35 -14.26 33.46 21.89
C PRO A 35 -13.26 32.34 21.65
N LEU A 36 -12.62 31.83 22.73
CA LEU A 36 -11.64 30.75 22.64
C LEU A 36 -12.24 29.42 22.19
N ILE A 37 -13.42 29.09 22.72
CA ILE A 37 -14.15 27.87 22.35
C ILE A 37 -14.58 27.92 20.87
N TYR A 38 -15.05 29.07 20.40
CA TYR A 38 -15.42 29.25 19.00
C TYR A 38 -14.22 29.24 18.05
N VAL A 39 -13.07 29.81 18.45
CA VAL A 39 -11.82 29.68 17.67
C VAL A 39 -11.41 28.21 17.55
N LEU A 40 -11.49 27.44 18.65
CA LEU A 40 -11.24 26.00 18.63
C LEU A 40 -12.21 25.25 17.69
N ALA A 41 -13.50 25.60 17.74
CA ALA A 41 -14.50 25.00 16.86
C ALA A 41 -14.20 25.28 15.37
N VAL A 42 -13.81 26.53 15.02
CA VAL A 42 -13.41 26.90 13.66
C VAL A 42 -12.16 26.14 13.22
N LEU A 43 -11.19 25.94 14.12
CA LEU A 43 -10.01 25.11 13.85
C LEU A 43 -10.41 23.66 13.53
N CYS A 44 -11.31 23.07 14.33
CA CYS A 44 -11.85 21.74 14.08
C CYS A 44 -12.60 21.64 12.75
N VAL A 45 -13.44 22.63 12.41
CA VAL A 45 -14.10 22.71 11.10
C VAL A 45 -13.07 22.73 9.97
N SER A 46 -12.05 23.61 10.05
CA SER A 46 -11.01 23.72 9.04
C SER A 46 -10.18 22.42 8.87
N ARG A 47 -10.06 21.62 9.93
CA ARG A 47 -9.40 20.31 9.89
C ARG A 47 -10.26 19.25 9.24
N LEU A 48 -11.55 19.18 9.57
CA LEU A 48 -12.47 18.10 9.19
C LEU A 48 -13.15 18.34 7.84
N THR A 49 -13.21 19.60 7.34
CA THR A 49 -13.81 19.93 6.05
C THR A 49 -12.76 20.07 4.96
N GLU A 50 -13.18 19.89 3.70
CA GLU A 50 -12.33 20.11 2.54
C GLU A 50 -12.43 21.57 2.06
N GLY A 51 -11.27 22.23 1.93
CA GLY A 51 -11.14 23.54 1.36
C GLY A 51 -11.25 24.70 2.38
N TYR A 52 -10.89 25.85 1.88
CA TYR A 52 -10.78 27.10 2.63
C TYR A 52 -12.15 27.72 2.98
N PHE A 53 -13.15 27.49 2.12
CA PHE A 53 -14.45 28.15 2.20
C PHE A 53 -15.20 27.91 3.51
N TYR A 54 -15.26 26.67 3.97
CA TYR A 54 -16.03 26.30 5.18
C TYR A 54 -15.41 26.86 6.46
N GLY A 55 -14.08 26.94 6.53
CA GLY A 55 -13.40 27.56 7.66
C GLY A 55 -13.68 29.06 7.77
N VAL A 56 -13.64 29.79 6.63
CA VAL A 56 -13.97 31.23 6.58
C VAL A 56 -15.45 31.44 6.91
N LEU A 57 -16.36 30.66 6.34
CA LEU A 57 -17.78 30.73 6.63
C LEU A 57 -18.07 30.47 8.12
N ALA A 58 -17.46 29.42 8.68
CA ALA A 58 -17.60 29.12 10.10
C ALA A 58 -17.08 30.25 10.98
N SER A 59 -15.99 30.94 10.61
CA SER A 59 -15.46 32.09 11.37
C SER A 59 -16.41 33.25 11.37
N MET A 60 -17.03 33.55 10.22
CA MET A 60 -18.02 34.64 10.13
C MET A 60 -19.27 34.34 10.97
N VAL A 61 -19.79 33.12 10.86
CA VAL A 61 -20.95 32.67 11.67
C VAL A 61 -20.61 32.66 13.15
N ALA A 62 -19.39 32.26 13.52
CA ALA A 62 -18.92 32.25 14.90
C ALA A 62 -18.87 33.66 15.50
N VAL A 63 -18.32 34.65 14.77
CA VAL A 63 -18.26 36.06 15.23
C VAL A 63 -19.65 36.62 15.44
N VAL A 64 -20.56 36.40 14.47
CA VAL A 64 -21.96 36.90 14.59
C VAL A 64 -22.70 36.13 15.72
N GLY A 65 -22.50 34.82 15.83
CA GLY A 65 -23.10 34.02 16.87
C GLY A 65 -22.68 34.39 18.28
N VAL A 66 -21.39 34.66 18.49
CA VAL A 66 -20.86 35.13 19.78
C VAL A 66 -21.47 36.48 20.14
N ASN A 67 -21.51 37.43 19.18
CA ASN A 67 -22.11 38.75 19.41
C ASN A 67 -23.61 38.64 19.78
N TYR A 68 -24.37 37.85 19.03
CA TYR A 68 -25.82 37.75 19.19
C TYR A 68 -26.24 36.98 20.47
N ILE A 69 -25.53 35.91 20.82
CA ILE A 69 -25.96 34.99 21.90
C ILE A 69 -25.30 35.34 23.24
N PHE A 70 -24.04 35.75 23.25
CA PHE A 70 -23.22 35.85 24.48
C PHE A 70 -22.82 37.28 24.84
N THR A 71 -23.16 38.29 24.00
CA THR A 71 -22.78 39.66 24.24
C THR A 71 -24.02 40.49 24.68
N TYR A 72 -23.88 41.31 25.71
CA TYR A 72 -24.94 42.23 26.13
C TYR A 72 -25.03 43.45 25.17
N PRO A 73 -26.23 43.92 24.73
CA PRO A 73 -27.56 43.33 24.99
C PRO A 73 -27.82 42.06 24.20
N TYR A 74 -28.24 40.98 24.91
CA TYR A 74 -28.45 39.69 24.31
C TYR A 74 -29.53 39.70 23.21
N PHE A 75 -29.37 38.85 22.19
CA PHE A 75 -30.27 38.71 21.04
C PHE A 75 -30.37 39.97 20.16
N GLN A 76 -29.38 40.87 20.26
CA GLN A 76 -29.18 42.02 19.36
C GLN A 76 -27.75 42.02 18.85
N VAL A 77 -27.58 42.40 17.60
CA VAL A 77 -26.22 42.56 17.04
C VAL A 77 -25.78 43.99 17.34
N ASP A 78 -24.89 44.14 18.32
CA ASP A 78 -24.34 45.44 18.71
C ASP A 78 -22.80 45.42 18.71
N PHE A 79 -22.20 46.23 17.88
CA PHE A 79 -20.75 46.38 17.78
C PHE A 79 -20.25 47.71 18.43
N THR A 80 -21.14 48.44 19.11
CA THR A 80 -20.78 49.72 19.68
C THR A 80 -20.23 49.66 21.09
N VAL A 81 -20.43 48.52 21.78
CA VAL A 81 -19.95 48.30 23.16
C VAL A 81 -18.43 48.30 23.19
N THR A 82 -17.85 49.10 24.07
CA THR A 82 -16.40 49.29 24.19
C THR A 82 -15.66 47.98 24.44
N GLY A 83 -14.69 47.63 23.58
CA GLY A 83 -13.86 46.42 23.66
C GLY A 83 -14.33 45.24 22.79
N TYR A 84 -15.60 45.08 22.51
CA TYR A 84 -16.11 43.98 21.67
C TYR A 84 -15.68 44.07 20.19
N PRO A 85 -15.63 45.24 19.53
CA PRO A 85 -15.16 45.33 18.16
C PRO A 85 -13.73 44.78 17.98
N LEU A 86 -12.85 45.09 18.94
CA LEU A 86 -11.47 44.59 18.92
C LEU A 86 -11.42 43.05 19.05
N THR A 87 -12.22 42.48 19.99
CA THR A 87 -12.29 41.02 20.17
C THR A 87 -12.80 40.33 18.91
N PHE A 88 -13.79 40.88 18.23
CA PHE A 88 -14.31 40.35 16.97
C PHE A 88 -13.28 40.40 15.83
N ILE A 89 -12.57 41.52 15.70
CA ILE A 89 -11.50 41.66 14.69
C ILE A 89 -10.41 40.60 14.95
N VAL A 90 -9.96 40.45 16.20
CA VAL A 90 -8.95 39.48 16.58
C VAL A 90 -9.45 38.07 16.31
N MET A 91 -10.67 37.71 16.75
CA MET A 91 -11.27 36.40 16.53
C MET A 91 -11.36 36.07 15.03
N LEU A 92 -11.84 36.98 14.21
CA LEU A 92 -11.95 36.83 12.76
C LEU A 92 -10.58 36.62 12.12
N THR A 93 -9.61 37.47 12.49
CA THR A 93 -8.24 37.43 11.96
C THR A 93 -7.58 36.05 12.30
N VAL A 94 -7.68 35.64 13.56
CA VAL A 94 -7.13 34.33 14.01
C VAL A 94 -7.82 33.18 13.27
N SER A 95 -9.15 33.19 13.18
CA SER A 95 -9.92 32.14 12.51
C SER A 95 -9.58 32.01 11.02
N ILE A 96 -9.47 33.15 10.31
CA ILE A 96 -9.08 33.18 8.89
C ILE A 96 -7.64 32.68 8.73
N SER A 97 -6.71 33.16 9.59
CA SER A 97 -5.31 32.75 9.55
C SER A 97 -5.14 31.25 9.79
N VAL A 98 -5.85 30.70 10.76
CA VAL A 98 -5.84 29.26 11.06
C VAL A 98 -6.42 28.46 9.89
N SER A 99 -7.53 28.91 9.30
CA SER A 99 -8.14 28.23 8.14
C SER A 99 -7.20 28.22 6.93
N ALA A 100 -6.53 29.35 6.66
CA ALA A 100 -5.53 29.46 5.60
C ALA A 100 -4.33 28.52 5.84
N LEU A 101 -3.80 28.50 7.07
CA LEU A 101 -2.67 27.66 7.46
C LEU A 101 -3.02 26.16 7.33
N MET A 102 -4.21 25.75 7.79
CA MET A 102 -4.67 24.35 7.66
C MET A 102 -4.82 23.91 6.21
N THR A 103 -5.32 24.80 5.34
CA THR A 103 -5.41 24.52 3.91
C THR A 103 -4.02 24.36 3.28
N GLN A 104 -3.08 25.23 3.67
CA GLN A 104 -1.70 25.15 3.20
C GLN A 104 -1.01 23.84 3.64
N ILE A 105 -1.19 23.42 4.90
CA ILE A 105 -0.65 22.15 5.42
C ILE A 105 -1.19 20.96 4.62
N LYS A 106 -2.51 20.88 4.40
CA LYS A 106 -3.12 19.82 3.59
C LYS A 106 -2.58 19.79 2.15
N MET A 107 -2.42 20.95 1.55
CA MET A 107 -1.85 21.05 0.20
C MET A 107 -0.40 20.58 0.16
N GLN A 108 0.42 20.96 1.13
CA GLN A 108 1.81 20.50 1.24
C GLN A 108 1.90 18.99 1.44
N GLU A 109 1.04 18.42 2.29
CA GLU A 109 0.97 16.98 2.51
C GLU A 109 0.61 16.21 1.23
N HIS A 110 -0.40 16.70 0.49
CA HIS A 110 -0.78 16.12 -0.79
C HIS A 110 0.36 16.17 -1.82
N VAL A 111 1.03 17.33 -1.95
CA VAL A 111 2.18 17.49 -2.86
C VAL A 111 3.34 16.58 -2.44
N ARG A 112 3.60 16.45 -1.14
CA ARG A 112 4.64 15.58 -0.60
C ARG A 112 4.36 14.11 -0.95
N LEU A 113 3.15 13.63 -0.70
CA LEU A 113 2.75 12.24 -1.03
C LEU A 113 2.88 11.97 -2.53
N LYS A 114 2.47 12.93 -3.37
CA LYS A 114 2.65 12.82 -4.82
C LYS A 114 4.12 12.78 -5.22
N ALA A 115 4.95 13.61 -4.64
CA ALA A 115 6.39 13.61 -4.91
C ALA A 115 7.09 12.33 -4.44
N GLU A 116 6.68 11.75 -3.30
CA GLU A 116 7.18 10.46 -2.80
C GLU A 116 6.78 9.32 -3.75
N LYS A 117 5.54 9.31 -4.24
CA LYS A 117 5.05 8.34 -5.25
C LYS A 117 5.87 8.42 -6.55
N GLU A 118 6.12 9.63 -7.06
CA GLU A 118 6.92 9.83 -8.28
C GLU A 118 8.39 9.43 -8.07
N ARG A 119 8.97 9.72 -6.93
CA ARG A 119 10.34 9.25 -6.59
C ARG A 119 10.43 7.74 -6.54
N MET A 120 9.45 7.08 -5.93
CA MET A 120 9.39 5.61 -5.88
C MET A 120 9.30 5.04 -7.29
N ARG A 121 8.44 5.60 -8.15
CA ARG A 121 8.30 5.20 -9.56
C ARG A 121 9.63 5.37 -10.34
N ALA A 122 10.29 6.50 -10.16
CA ALA A 122 11.58 6.77 -10.82
C ALA A 122 12.68 5.81 -10.33
N ASN A 123 12.73 5.49 -9.05
CA ASN A 123 13.67 4.54 -8.49
C ASN A 123 13.41 3.12 -8.99
N LEU A 124 12.14 2.70 -9.06
CA LEU A 124 11.76 1.41 -9.64
C LEU A 124 12.19 1.31 -11.11
N LEU A 125 11.92 2.33 -11.94
CA LEU A 125 12.33 2.34 -13.35
C LEU A 125 13.85 2.29 -13.51
N ARG A 126 14.61 2.95 -12.63
CA ARG A 126 16.08 2.91 -12.65
C ARG A 126 16.61 1.53 -12.27
N ALA A 127 16.08 0.92 -11.20
CA ALA A 127 16.41 -0.43 -10.79
C ALA A 127 16.09 -1.44 -11.90
N VAL A 128 14.88 -1.38 -12.47
CA VAL A 128 14.47 -2.22 -13.61
C VAL A 128 15.41 -2.07 -14.81
N SER A 129 15.78 -0.84 -15.16
CA SER A 129 16.68 -0.60 -16.30
C SER A 129 18.09 -1.18 -16.08
N HIS A 130 18.58 -1.09 -14.85
CA HIS A 130 19.88 -1.69 -14.49
C HIS A 130 19.81 -3.22 -14.56
N ASP A 131 18.76 -3.78 -14.02
CA ASP A 131 18.59 -5.21 -13.87
C ASP A 131 18.23 -5.93 -15.19
N ILE A 132 17.61 -5.23 -16.15
CA ILE A 132 17.47 -5.71 -17.54
C ILE A 132 18.80 -5.70 -18.28
N ARG A 133 19.66 -4.72 -18.06
CA ARG A 133 20.91 -4.58 -18.78
C ARG A 133 21.87 -5.76 -18.54
N THR A 134 21.94 -6.23 -17.29
CA THR A 134 22.86 -7.32 -16.90
C THR A 134 22.60 -8.62 -17.66
N PRO A 135 21.38 -9.21 -17.66
CA PRO A 135 21.08 -10.43 -18.41
C PRO A 135 21.20 -10.21 -19.93
N LEU A 136 20.84 -9.02 -20.41
CA LEU A 136 20.98 -8.71 -21.84
C LEU A 136 22.45 -8.73 -22.28
N THR A 137 23.36 -8.16 -21.47
CA THR A 137 24.81 -8.22 -21.72
C THR A 137 25.34 -9.66 -21.63
N SER A 138 24.82 -10.49 -20.72
CA SER A 138 25.17 -11.91 -20.61
C SER A 138 24.74 -12.68 -21.86
N ILE A 139 23.49 -12.46 -22.33
CA ILE A 139 22.96 -13.07 -23.57
C ILE A 139 23.81 -12.65 -24.77
N GLU A 140 24.11 -11.34 -24.91
CA GLU A 140 24.94 -10.80 -25.98
C GLU A 140 26.35 -11.43 -25.97
N GLY A 141 26.99 -11.50 -24.78
CA GLY A 141 28.30 -12.09 -24.61
C GLY A 141 28.36 -13.57 -24.95
N ALA A 142 27.33 -14.34 -24.48
CA ALA A 142 27.23 -15.76 -24.78
C ALA A 142 27.00 -16.01 -26.29
N ALA A 143 26.13 -15.23 -26.92
CA ALA A 143 25.87 -15.31 -28.36
C ALA A 143 27.09 -14.93 -29.18
N ALA A 144 27.78 -13.83 -28.83
CA ALA A 144 29.05 -13.45 -29.48
C ALA A 144 30.10 -14.55 -29.31
N GLY A 145 30.22 -15.11 -28.10
CA GLY A 145 31.16 -16.22 -27.82
C GLY A 145 30.94 -17.42 -28.75
N ILE A 146 29.67 -17.79 -28.99
CA ILE A 146 29.31 -18.90 -29.91
C ILE A 146 29.66 -18.52 -31.37
N ILE A 147 29.38 -17.29 -31.79
CA ILE A 147 29.59 -16.84 -33.18
C ILE A 147 31.07 -16.70 -33.48
N ASP A 148 31.83 -16.04 -32.61
CA ASP A 148 33.26 -15.68 -32.84
C ASP A 148 34.18 -16.88 -32.69
N ASN A 149 33.80 -17.89 -31.88
CA ASN A 149 34.60 -19.08 -31.59
C ASN A 149 33.99 -20.35 -32.16
N LYS A 150 33.22 -20.27 -33.25
CA LYS A 150 32.46 -21.32 -33.84
C LYS A 150 33.23 -22.63 -34.09
N ASP A 151 34.51 -22.50 -34.50
CA ASP A 151 35.38 -23.62 -34.90
C ASP A 151 36.27 -24.13 -33.73
N VAL A 152 36.25 -23.45 -32.57
CA VAL A 152 37.10 -23.75 -31.40
C VAL A 152 36.31 -24.35 -30.25
N LEU A 153 35.03 -23.94 -30.10
CA LEU A 153 34.16 -24.42 -29.02
C LEU A 153 33.77 -25.89 -29.20
N THR A 154 33.81 -26.66 -28.10
CA THR A 154 33.24 -28.00 -28.08
C THR A 154 31.73 -27.94 -28.08
N GLU A 155 31.04 -29.03 -28.42
CA GLU A 155 29.55 -29.08 -28.39
C GLU A 155 29.02 -28.87 -26.96
N GLU A 156 29.74 -29.39 -25.95
CA GLU A 156 29.37 -29.17 -24.53
C GLU A 156 29.44 -27.69 -24.15
N GLN A 157 30.51 -26.99 -24.61
CA GLN A 157 30.66 -25.54 -24.35
C GLN A 157 29.57 -24.71 -25.07
N LYS A 158 29.18 -25.11 -26.28
CA LYS A 158 28.07 -24.44 -27.00
C LYS A 158 26.75 -24.67 -26.29
N GLU A 159 26.51 -25.91 -25.82
CA GLU A 159 25.30 -26.22 -25.08
C GLU A 159 25.21 -25.45 -23.76
N GLU A 160 26.30 -25.31 -23.02
CA GLU A 160 26.38 -24.48 -21.81
C GLU A 160 26.04 -23.00 -22.09
N LEU A 161 26.63 -22.41 -23.15
CA LEU A 161 26.31 -21.03 -23.55
C LEU A 161 24.86 -20.86 -24.01
N LEU A 162 24.30 -21.84 -24.73
CA LEU A 162 22.87 -21.82 -25.13
C LEU A 162 21.93 -21.95 -23.92
N LEU A 163 22.28 -22.78 -22.94
CA LEU A 163 21.54 -22.92 -21.69
C LEU A 163 21.55 -21.58 -20.92
N ASN A 164 22.72 -20.94 -20.84
CA ASN A 164 22.85 -19.61 -20.21
C ASN A 164 21.92 -18.57 -20.90
N ILE A 165 21.94 -18.49 -22.24
CA ILE A 165 21.04 -17.61 -23.00
C ILE A 165 19.58 -17.90 -22.67
N LYS A 166 19.20 -19.17 -22.62
CA LYS A 166 17.82 -19.60 -22.32
C LYS A 166 17.40 -19.18 -20.91
N GLU A 167 18.25 -19.39 -19.92
CA GLU A 167 17.99 -19.03 -18.52
C GLU A 167 17.84 -17.53 -18.33
N GLU A 168 18.73 -16.74 -18.92
CA GLU A 168 18.67 -15.27 -18.87
C GLU A 168 17.40 -14.72 -19.56
N ALA A 169 17.05 -15.27 -20.71
CA ALA A 169 15.82 -14.88 -21.41
C ALA A 169 14.57 -15.22 -20.60
N GLN A 170 14.51 -16.40 -19.98
CA GLN A 170 13.40 -16.78 -19.10
C GLN A 170 13.31 -15.86 -17.87
N TRP A 171 14.45 -15.48 -17.32
CA TRP A 171 14.51 -14.54 -16.20
C TRP A 171 13.95 -13.16 -16.60
N MET A 172 14.30 -12.63 -17.78
CA MET A 172 13.76 -11.37 -18.30
C MET A 172 12.25 -11.41 -18.51
N VAL A 173 11.69 -12.51 -18.99
CA VAL A 173 10.23 -12.67 -19.13
C VAL A 173 9.55 -12.52 -17.78
N ARG A 174 10.05 -13.19 -16.74
CA ARG A 174 9.50 -13.07 -15.37
C ARG A 174 9.56 -11.64 -14.84
N MET A 175 10.67 -10.96 -15.10
CA MET A 175 10.84 -9.57 -14.69
C MET A 175 9.79 -8.66 -15.33
N VAL A 176 9.53 -8.83 -16.63
CA VAL A 176 8.50 -8.07 -17.35
C VAL A 176 7.10 -8.40 -16.82
N GLU A 177 6.79 -9.68 -16.54
CA GLU A 177 5.51 -10.08 -15.94
C GLU A 177 5.30 -9.39 -14.57
N ASN A 178 6.32 -9.35 -13.73
CA ASN A 178 6.28 -8.67 -12.43
C ASN A 178 6.09 -7.16 -12.58
N LEU A 179 6.78 -6.53 -13.55
CA LEU A 179 6.64 -5.09 -13.82
C LEU A 179 5.24 -4.72 -14.32
N LEU A 180 4.67 -5.54 -15.21
CA LEU A 180 3.30 -5.35 -15.71
C LEU A 180 2.27 -5.47 -14.57
N SER A 181 2.50 -6.35 -13.60
CA SER A 181 1.65 -6.46 -12.42
C SER A 181 1.66 -5.17 -11.57
N ILE A 182 2.84 -4.56 -11.38
CA ILE A 182 2.98 -3.27 -10.67
C ILE A 182 2.28 -2.13 -11.43
N THR A 183 2.42 -2.09 -12.76
CA THR A 183 1.84 -1.00 -13.56
C THR A 183 0.32 -1.07 -13.59
N ARG A 184 -0.27 -2.26 -13.66
CA ARG A 184 -1.74 -2.47 -13.57
C ARG A 184 -2.32 -1.95 -12.25
N MET A 185 -1.57 -2.00 -11.16
CA MET A 185 -2.01 -1.53 -9.84
C MET A 185 -1.86 -0.02 -9.63
N ASN A 186 -0.96 0.64 -10.39
CA ASN A 186 -0.60 2.05 -10.18
C ASN A 186 -1.34 3.05 -11.07
N ASP A 187 -2.12 2.61 -12.06
CA ASP A 187 -2.91 3.51 -12.88
C ASP A 187 -4.04 4.14 -12.06
N GLU A 188 -3.99 5.46 -11.93
CA GLU A 188 -4.99 6.30 -11.23
C GLU A 188 -6.36 6.26 -11.93
N GLY A 189 -7.00 5.14 -11.96
CA GLY A 189 -8.29 4.93 -12.61
C GLY A 189 -8.62 3.46 -12.85
N THR A 190 -7.63 2.60 -12.82
CA THR A 190 -7.86 1.17 -12.89
C THR A 190 -8.04 0.65 -11.47
N ARG A 191 -9.30 0.65 -11.00
CA ARG A 191 -9.67 -0.07 -9.78
C ARG A 191 -9.28 -1.52 -9.98
N LEU A 192 -8.66 -2.12 -8.95
CA LEU A 192 -8.49 -3.56 -8.89
C LEU A 192 -9.86 -4.19 -9.19
N THR A 193 -9.95 -4.98 -10.27
CA THR A 193 -11.19 -5.65 -10.62
C THR A 193 -11.19 -6.99 -9.92
N THR A 194 -11.82 -7.06 -8.76
CA THR A 194 -12.03 -8.30 -8.02
C THR A 194 -13.27 -9.01 -8.54
N HIS A 195 -13.21 -10.32 -8.59
CA HIS A 195 -14.32 -11.21 -8.88
C HIS A 195 -14.41 -12.25 -7.77
N GLU A 196 -15.59 -12.75 -7.51
CA GLU A 196 -15.77 -13.92 -6.64
C GLU A 196 -15.16 -15.14 -7.31
N GLU A 197 -14.02 -15.58 -6.82
CA GLU A 197 -13.23 -16.68 -7.38
C GLU A 197 -13.08 -17.82 -6.38
N LEU A 198 -13.04 -19.03 -6.88
CA LEU A 198 -12.78 -20.24 -6.09
C LEU A 198 -11.29 -20.32 -5.75
N ALA A 199 -10.95 -20.32 -4.46
CA ALA A 199 -9.57 -20.42 -4.01
C ALA A 199 -8.87 -21.67 -4.57
N GLU A 200 -9.59 -22.79 -4.66
CA GLU A 200 -9.12 -24.06 -5.22
C GLU A 200 -8.69 -23.93 -6.69
N GLU A 201 -9.47 -23.24 -7.52
CA GLU A 201 -9.15 -23.06 -8.94
C GLU A 201 -7.88 -22.22 -9.13
N ILE A 202 -7.72 -21.17 -8.33
CA ILE A 202 -6.54 -20.31 -8.39
C ILE A 202 -5.29 -21.06 -7.94
N VAL A 203 -5.36 -21.82 -6.82
CA VAL A 203 -4.26 -22.64 -6.35
C VAL A 203 -3.91 -23.72 -7.38
N SER A 204 -4.89 -24.45 -7.89
CA SER A 204 -4.68 -25.50 -8.90
C SER A 204 -4.02 -24.93 -10.17
N SER A 205 -4.49 -23.79 -10.66
CA SER A 205 -3.89 -23.08 -11.81
C SER A 205 -2.43 -22.67 -11.55
N ALA A 206 -2.12 -22.20 -10.33
CA ALA A 206 -0.77 -21.84 -9.92
C ALA A 206 0.15 -23.06 -9.85
N VAL A 207 -0.33 -24.15 -9.26
CA VAL A 207 0.40 -25.43 -9.15
C VAL A 207 0.72 -26.00 -10.54
N VAL A 208 -0.25 -25.99 -11.46
CA VAL A 208 -0.02 -26.44 -12.85
C VAL A 208 1.05 -25.59 -13.54
N LYS A 209 1.01 -24.25 -13.38
CA LYS A 209 2.04 -23.36 -13.95
C LYS A 209 3.41 -23.64 -13.35
N PHE A 210 3.49 -23.82 -12.03
CA PHE A 210 4.73 -24.12 -11.31
C PHE A 210 5.32 -25.48 -11.69
N SER A 211 4.52 -26.56 -11.70
CA SER A 211 4.98 -27.93 -11.97
C SER A 211 5.50 -28.12 -13.39
N LYS A 212 5.02 -27.36 -14.37
CA LYS A 212 5.58 -27.35 -15.72
C LYS A 212 7.03 -26.88 -15.76
N ARG A 213 7.41 -26.03 -14.81
CA ARG A 213 8.77 -25.47 -14.74
C ARG A 213 9.69 -26.25 -13.82
N PHE A 214 9.14 -26.76 -12.73
CA PHE A 214 9.86 -27.52 -11.70
C PHE A 214 9.26 -28.92 -11.57
N PRO A 215 9.43 -29.80 -12.59
CA PRO A 215 8.79 -31.11 -12.62
C PRO A 215 9.29 -32.04 -11.51
N ASP A 216 10.52 -31.82 -11.01
CA ASP A 216 11.14 -32.68 -9.98
C ASP A 216 10.74 -32.30 -8.55
N ILE A 217 10.02 -31.20 -8.37
CA ILE A 217 9.57 -30.73 -7.07
C ILE A 217 8.18 -31.31 -6.76
N LYS A 218 8.08 -32.01 -5.65
CA LYS A 218 6.79 -32.54 -5.19
C LYS A 218 5.93 -31.39 -4.66
N VAL A 219 4.74 -31.22 -5.21
CA VAL A 219 3.76 -30.26 -4.71
C VAL A 219 2.65 -31.00 -3.97
N GLU A 220 2.41 -30.60 -2.73
CA GLU A 220 1.29 -31.08 -1.90
C GLU A 220 0.29 -29.91 -1.74
N VAL A 221 -0.99 -30.19 -1.95
CA VAL A 221 -2.07 -29.21 -1.83
C VAL A 221 -3.04 -29.66 -0.77
N ASP A 222 -3.34 -28.79 0.17
CA ASP A 222 -4.22 -29.02 1.31
C ASP A 222 -5.28 -27.90 1.36
N ILE A 223 -6.47 -28.21 0.88
CA ILE A 223 -7.59 -27.28 0.76
C ILE A 223 -8.77 -27.87 1.52
N PRO A 224 -9.56 -27.06 2.28
CA PRO A 224 -10.72 -27.55 3.01
C PRO A 224 -11.78 -28.10 2.06
N GLU A 225 -12.58 -29.07 2.53
CA GLU A 225 -13.70 -29.61 1.76
C GLU A 225 -14.82 -28.57 1.51
N GLU A 226 -14.90 -27.55 2.38
CA GLU A 226 -15.82 -26.44 2.21
C GLU A 226 -15.35 -25.49 1.12
N VAL A 227 -16.27 -25.04 0.29
CA VAL A 227 -15.96 -24.13 -0.83
C VAL A 227 -15.56 -22.76 -0.28
N VAL A 228 -14.33 -22.32 -0.61
CA VAL A 228 -13.81 -21.01 -0.22
C VAL A 228 -13.89 -20.08 -1.42
N ILE A 229 -14.83 -19.13 -1.39
CA ILE A 229 -15.01 -18.07 -2.39
C ILE A 229 -14.36 -16.81 -1.85
N VAL A 230 -13.50 -16.17 -2.65
CA VAL A 230 -12.72 -15.00 -2.25
C VAL A 230 -12.80 -13.93 -3.34
N PRO A 231 -13.16 -12.68 -3.01
CA PRO A 231 -13.10 -11.57 -3.95
C PRO A 231 -11.64 -11.25 -4.28
N MET A 232 -11.19 -11.57 -5.50
CA MET A 232 -9.80 -11.35 -5.90
C MET A 232 -9.65 -11.15 -7.42
N ASP A 233 -8.51 -10.59 -7.82
CA ASP A 233 -8.03 -10.66 -9.22
C ASP A 233 -7.32 -12.01 -9.43
N PRO A 234 -7.89 -12.93 -10.23
CA PRO A 234 -7.36 -14.29 -10.39
C PRO A 234 -5.96 -14.31 -11.02
N ILE A 235 -5.62 -13.33 -11.84
CA ILE A 235 -4.31 -13.25 -12.51
C ILE A 235 -3.25 -12.85 -11.51
N LEU A 236 -3.54 -11.83 -10.70
CA LEU A 236 -2.60 -11.28 -9.73
C LEU A 236 -2.36 -12.25 -8.57
N ILE A 237 -3.41 -12.86 -8.02
CA ILE A 237 -3.26 -13.80 -6.90
C ILE A 237 -2.56 -15.09 -7.35
N ARG A 238 -2.88 -15.62 -8.54
CA ARG A 238 -2.11 -16.73 -9.12
C ARG A 238 -0.63 -16.36 -9.26
N GLN A 239 -0.29 -15.13 -9.66
CA GLN A 239 1.09 -14.66 -9.76
C GLN A 239 1.78 -14.64 -8.40
N VAL A 240 1.08 -14.19 -7.34
CA VAL A 240 1.60 -14.22 -5.95
C VAL A 240 1.97 -15.65 -5.56
N ILE A 241 1.05 -16.60 -5.73
CA ILE A 241 1.28 -18.01 -5.36
C ILE A 241 2.47 -18.58 -6.13
N VAL A 242 2.53 -18.39 -7.45
CA VAL A 242 3.64 -18.86 -8.29
C VAL A 242 4.96 -18.23 -7.85
N ASN A 243 5.01 -16.93 -7.60
CA ASN A 243 6.23 -16.24 -7.17
C ASN A 243 6.75 -16.78 -5.82
N ILE A 244 5.86 -17.05 -4.87
CA ILE A 244 6.24 -17.60 -3.56
C ILE A 244 6.76 -19.04 -3.73
N MET A 245 6.08 -19.88 -4.53
CA MET A 245 6.53 -21.27 -4.81
C MET A 245 7.89 -21.29 -5.52
N GLU A 246 8.11 -20.42 -6.51
CA GLU A 246 9.39 -20.30 -7.21
C GLU A 246 10.51 -19.87 -6.26
N ASN A 247 10.25 -18.92 -5.36
CA ASN A 247 11.21 -18.47 -4.36
C ASN A 247 11.59 -19.60 -3.40
N ALA A 248 10.66 -20.45 -3.00
CA ALA A 248 10.92 -21.62 -2.16
C ALA A 248 11.94 -22.59 -2.79
N VAL A 249 11.91 -22.75 -4.12
CA VAL A 249 12.88 -23.61 -4.83
C VAL A 249 14.20 -22.90 -5.09
N ILE A 250 14.14 -21.65 -5.58
CA ILE A 250 15.35 -20.92 -5.99
C ILE A 250 16.24 -20.59 -4.77
N HIS A 251 15.62 -20.28 -3.62
CA HIS A 251 16.35 -19.86 -2.41
C HIS A 251 16.45 -20.95 -1.35
N GLY A 252 15.63 -21.96 -1.42
CA GLY A 252 15.64 -23.05 -0.45
C GLY A 252 16.83 -24.01 -0.62
N GLU A 253 17.61 -23.93 -1.72
CA GLU A 253 18.81 -24.75 -2.06
C GLU A 253 18.59 -26.26 -2.10
N SER A 254 17.94 -26.82 -1.08
CA SER A 254 17.65 -28.24 -0.92
C SER A 254 16.15 -28.56 -0.99
N THR A 255 15.34 -27.63 -1.49
CA THR A 255 13.89 -27.82 -1.57
C THR A 255 13.54 -28.95 -2.54
N THR A 256 12.86 -29.96 -2.02
CA THR A 256 12.34 -31.10 -2.78
C THR A 256 10.81 -31.18 -2.74
N GLN A 257 10.20 -30.45 -1.81
CA GLN A 257 8.77 -30.44 -1.61
C GLN A 257 8.28 -29.03 -1.25
N VAL A 258 7.16 -28.65 -1.85
CA VAL A 258 6.41 -27.43 -1.52
C VAL A 258 4.99 -27.84 -1.15
N LYS A 259 4.48 -27.36 -0.01
CA LYS A 259 3.09 -27.56 0.42
C LYS A 259 2.33 -26.26 0.31
N VAL A 260 1.17 -26.28 -0.34
CA VAL A 260 0.24 -25.13 -0.44
C VAL A 260 -0.99 -25.47 0.38
N THR A 261 -1.31 -24.64 1.36
CA THR A 261 -2.48 -24.83 2.24
C THR A 261 -3.41 -23.64 2.10
N VAL A 262 -4.70 -23.89 1.98
CA VAL A 262 -5.74 -22.86 2.08
C VAL A 262 -6.58 -23.16 3.32
N SER A 263 -6.88 -22.13 4.09
CA SER A 263 -7.84 -22.18 5.18
C SER A 263 -8.66 -20.88 5.20
N ALA A 264 -9.83 -20.90 5.78
CA ALA A 264 -10.67 -19.75 5.92
C ALA A 264 -11.20 -19.65 7.36
N ASN A 265 -11.37 -18.43 7.84
CA ASN A 265 -12.13 -18.12 9.03
C ASN A 265 -13.38 -17.27 8.62
N GLU A 266 -14.08 -16.68 9.56
CA GLU A 266 -15.30 -15.89 9.29
C GLU A 266 -15.05 -14.63 8.43
N THR A 267 -13.82 -14.10 8.37
CA THR A 267 -13.51 -12.81 7.74
C THR A 267 -12.45 -12.85 6.66
N GLU A 268 -11.54 -13.84 6.71
CA GLU A 268 -10.36 -13.89 5.84
C GLU A 268 -10.09 -15.32 5.36
N ALA A 269 -9.67 -15.46 4.10
CA ALA A 269 -9.01 -16.65 3.58
C ALA A 269 -7.50 -16.53 3.78
N ILE A 270 -6.85 -17.60 4.24
CA ILE A 270 -5.41 -17.67 4.50
C ILE A 270 -4.79 -18.67 3.53
N PHE A 271 -3.82 -18.20 2.76
CA PHE A 271 -3.01 -19.00 1.85
C PHE A 271 -1.61 -19.12 2.45
N SER A 272 -1.12 -20.34 2.58
CA SER A 272 0.21 -20.65 3.11
C SER A 272 0.99 -21.50 2.15
N ILE A 273 2.22 -21.12 1.86
CA ILE A 273 3.16 -21.86 1.04
C ILE A 273 4.38 -22.22 1.91
N GLU A 274 4.62 -23.50 2.07
CA GLU A 274 5.69 -24.05 2.90
C GLU A 274 6.69 -24.84 2.05
N ASP A 275 7.97 -24.70 2.34
CA ASP A 275 9.03 -25.53 1.77
C ASP A 275 9.76 -26.35 2.83
N ASN A 276 10.58 -27.29 2.38
CA ASN A 276 11.47 -28.10 3.21
C ASN A 276 12.96 -27.77 2.98
N GLY A 277 13.26 -26.56 2.51
CA GLY A 277 14.62 -26.08 2.24
C GLY A 277 15.37 -25.61 3.48
N LYS A 278 16.38 -24.76 3.29
CA LYS A 278 17.23 -24.24 4.37
C LYS A 278 16.57 -23.17 5.26
N GLY A 279 15.39 -22.67 4.87
CA GLY A 279 14.76 -21.53 5.53
C GLY A 279 15.34 -20.16 5.14
N ILE A 280 14.90 -19.09 5.81
CA ILE A 280 15.25 -17.70 5.56
C ILE A 280 16.19 -17.21 6.67
N ASP A 281 17.27 -16.51 6.31
CA ASP A 281 18.15 -15.87 7.30
C ASP A 281 17.34 -14.90 8.19
N GLY A 282 17.47 -15.05 9.52
CA GLY A 282 16.74 -14.22 10.48
C GLY A 282 17.01 -12.71 10.35
N LYS A 283 18.14 -12.29 9.74
CA LYS A 283 18.44 -10.89 9.43
C LYS A 283 17.67 -10.36 8.24
N ILE A 284 17.31 -11.24 7.30
CA ILE A 284 16.58 -10.91 6.07
C ILE A 284 15.08 -10.92 6.30
N LEU A 285 14.61 -11.80 7.19
CA LEU A 285 13.18 -12.03 7.45
C LEU A 285 12.37 -10.73 7.67
N PRO A 286 12.81 -9.73 8.47
CA PRO A 286 12.08 -8.48 8.66
C PRO A 286 12.01 -7.58 7.43
N MET A 287 12.95 -7.76 6.49
CA MET A 287 13.10 -6.92 5.29
C MET A 287 12.62 -7.61 4.02
N LEU A 288 12.13 -8.84 4.13
CA LEU A 288 11.82 -9.74 3.01
C LEU A 288 10.88 -9.12 1.96
N PHE A 289 9.91 -8.33 2.41
CA PHE A 289 8.88 -7.71 1.58
C PHE A 289 9.13 -6.21 1.29
N THR A 290 10.26 -5.64 1.71
CA THR A 290 10.52 -4.19 1.59
C THR A 290 11.12 -3.78 0.25
N GLY A 291 11.56 -4.72 -0.57
CA GLY A 291 12.31 -4.47 -1.80
C GLY A 291 13.72 -3.91 -1.57
N GLN A 292 14.16 -3.80 -0.31
CA GLN A 292 15.48 -3.25 0.06
C GLN A 292 16.57 -4.32 0.18
N ILE A 293 16.29 -5.56 -0.21
CA ILE A 293 17.30 -6.62 -0.26
C ILE A 293 18.12 -6.41 -1.53
N SER A 294 18.89 -5.34 -1.57
CA SER A 294 19.87 -5.08 -2.61
C SER A 294 21.28 -5.19 -2.02
N HIS A 295 22.04 -6.12 -2.58
CA HIS A 295 23.51 -6.17 -2.65
C HIS A 295 24.28 -5.53 -1.47
N ARG A 296 24.79 -6.35 -0.58
CA ARG A 296 26.01 -6.00 0.15
C ARG A 296 27.17 -5.99 -0.86
N GLU A 297 27.82 -4.84 -1.00
CA GLU A 297 29.13 -4.75 -1.66
C GLU A 297 30.06 -5.76 -1.01
N GLY A 298 30.55 -6.75 -1.76
CA GLY A 298 31.61 -7.63 -1.34
C GLY A 298 31.37 -9.13 -1.42
N GLU A 299 30.17 -9.64 -1.71
CA GLU A 299 29.97 -11.07 -1.93
C GLU A 299 30.05 -11.38 -3.44
N THR A 300 31.03 -12.23 -3.76
CA THR A 300 31.29 -12.76 -5.09
C THR A 300 30.04 -13.35 -5.72
N TYR A 301 29.83 -12.96 -6.97
CA TYR A 301 28.80 -13.44 -7.89
C TYR A 301 28.77 -14.97 -7.93
N ASP A 302 28.00 -15.61 -7.09
CA ASP A 302 27.63 -17.00 -7.26
C ASP A 302 26.12 -17.05 -7.50
N ASN A 303 25.79 -17.16 -8.72
CA ASN A 303 24.63 -17.70 -9.49
C ASN A 303 23.20 -17.69 -8.91
N LYS A 304 22.87 -16.96 -7.83
CA LYS A 304 21.48 -16.88 -7.35
C LYS A 304 20.93 -15.46 -7.46
N ARG A 305 20.63 -15.07 -8.68
CA ARG A 305 19.97 -13.79 -9.02
C ARG A 305 18.52 -13.79 -8.55
N SER A 306 18.29 -13.40 -7.32
CA SER A 306 16.94 -13.03 -6.88
C SER A 306 16.89 -11.55 -6.63
N MET A 307 16.17 -10.87 -7.49
CA MET A 307 15.71 -9.54 -7.20
C MET A 307 14.70 -9.62 -6.06
N GLY A 308 14.90 -8.82 -5.01
CA GLY A 308 13.89 -8.57 -3.98
C GLY A 308 12.57 -7.97 -4.51
N ILE A 309 12.42 -7.90 -5.84
CA ILE A 309 11.22 -7.39 -6.54
C ILE A 309 10.08 -8.41 -6.47
N GLY A 310 10.33 -9.73 -6.57
CA GLY A 310 9.26 -10.72 -6.59
C GLY A 310 8.36 -10.66 -5.35
N LEU A 311 8.98 -10.65 -4.16
CA LEU A 311 8.21 -10.61 -2.90
C LEU A 311 7.67 -9.20 -2.58
N SER A 312 8.32 -8.12 -3.00
CA SER A 312 7.75 -6.77 -2.87
C SER A 312 6.55 -6.57 -3.79
N VAL A 313 6.54 -7.19 -4.99
CA VAL A 313 5.37 -7.26 -5.87
C VAL A 313 4.25 -8.05 -5.21
N CYS A 314 4.56 -9.23 -4.62
CA CYS A 314 3.57 -10.01 -3.88
C CYS A 314 2.92 -9.16 -2.78
N LYS A 315 3.74 -8.46 -1.98
CA LYS A 315 3.22 -7.56 -0.95
C LYS A 315 2.31 -6.48 -1.53
N SER A 316 2.72 -5.82 -2.60
CA SER A 316 1.91 -4.77 -3.23
C SER A 316 0.58 -5.31 -3.76
N ILE A 317 0.56 -6.52 -4.34
CA ILE A 317 -0.67 -7.18 -4.80
C ILE A 317 -1.58 -7.49 -3.62
N ILE A 318 -1.04 -8.05 -2.54
CA ILE A 318 -1.81 -8.42 -1.35
C ILE A 318 -2.34 -7.18 -0.65
N ASP A 319 -1.52 -6.12 -0.49
CA ASP A 319 -1.94 -4.84 0.09
C ASP A 319 -3.08 -4.20 -0.75
N ALA A 320 -3.03 -4.30 -2.08
CA ALA A 320 -4.10 -3.83 -2.96
C ALA A 320 -5.41 -4.62 -2.79
N HIS A 321 -5.33 -5.90 -2.43
CA HIS A 321 -6.46 -6.74 -2.06
C HIS A 321 -6.85 -6.59 -0.56
N ARG A 322 -6.27 -5.63 0.17
CA ARG A 322 -6.49 -5.38 1.61
C ARG A 322 -6.10 -6.57 2.50
N GLY A 323 -5.24 -7.44 1.99
CA GLY A 323 -4.70 -8.57 2.72
C GLY A 323 -3.43 -8.23 3.50
N LYS A 324 -2.85 -9.24 4.15
CA LYS A 324 -1.58 -9.16 4.87
C LYS A 324 -0.67 -10.28 4.40
N VAL A 325 0.65 -10.05 4.39
CA VAL A 325 1.65 -11.07 4.06
C VAL A 325 2.73 -11.11 5.12
N TRP A 326 3.15 -12.31 5.49
CA TRP A 326 4.25 -12.55 6.43
C TRP A 326 5.02 -13.82 6.08
N ALA A 327 6.19 -13.97 6.70
CA ALA A 327 7.04 -15.14 6.54
C ALA A 327 7.59 -15.59 7.89
N GLU A 328 7.79 -16.89 8.04
CA GLU A 328 8.35 -17.50 9.22
C GLU A 328 9.20 -18.73 8.84
N ASN A 329 10.18 -19.07 9.67
CA ASN A 329 10.93 -20.31 9.54
C ASN A 329 10.22 -21.42 10.31
N LYS A 330 10.19 -22.61 9.73
CA LYS A 330 9.64 -23.80 10.36
C LYS A 330 10.63 -24.39 11.36
N ILE A 331 10.12 -24.98 12.43
CA ILE A 331 10.94 -25.62 13.47
C ILE A 331 11.72 -26.81 12.89
N ASP A 332 11.10 -27.55 11.96
CA ASP A 332 11.67 -28.74 11.32
C ASP A 332 12.51 -28.42 10.07
N GLY A 333 12.82 -27.15 9.83
CA GLY A 333 13.53 -26.65 8.65
C GLY A 333 12.59 -26.20 7.54
N GLY A 334 13.10 -25.33 6.65
CA GLY A 334 12.34 -24.68 5.60
C GLY A 334 11.66 -23.39 6.06
N ALA A 335 10.99 -22.75 5.13
CA ALA A 335 10.24 -21.52 5.36
C ALA A 335 8.75 -21.71 5.09
N LYS A 336 7.96 -20.80 5.67
CA LYS A 336 6.53 -20.66 5.40
C LYS A 336 6.24 -19.19 5.12
N ILE A 337 5.64 -18.94 3.97
CA ILE A 337 5.14 -17.63 3.59
C ILE A 337 3.61 -17.72 3.52
N SER A 338 2.94 -16.84 4.25
CA SER A 338 1.48 -16.81 4.33
C SER A 338 0.94 -15.45 3.96
N PHE A 339 -0.25 -15.43 3.36
CA PHE A 339 -0.99 -14.20 3.13
C PHE A 339 -2.48 -14.39 3.36
N THR A 340 -3.18 -13.30 3.67
CA THR A 340 -4.63 -13.27 3.84
C THR A 340 -5.31 -12.47 2.74
N LEU A 341 -6.55 -12.82 2.43
CA LEU A 341 -7.47 -12.04 1.62
C LEU A 341 -8.82 -11.95 2.33
N PRO A 342 -9.49 -10.79 2.38
CA PRO A 342 -10.82 -10.66 2.98
C PRO A 342 -11.85 -11.44 2.18
N LEU A 343 -12.83 -12.07 2.88
CA LEU A 343 -13.93 -12.81 2.27
C LEU A 343 -15.10 -11.91 1.85
N GLU A 344 -15.21 -10.73 2.44
CA GLU A 344 -16.22 -9.75 2.09
C GLU A 344 -15.57 -8.51 1.45
N GLU A 345 -16.14 -8.05 0.33
CA GLU A 345 -15.89 -6.70 -0.13
C GLU A 345 -16.61 -5.74 0.82
N GLU A 346 -15.89 -4.95 1.63
CA GLU A 346 -16.49 -3.76 2.20
C GLU A 346 -17.04 -2.91 1.05
N GLU A 347 -18.37 -2.80 0.95
CA GLU A 347 -19.01 -1.81 0.09
C GLU A 347 -18.32 -0.47 0.35
N GLN A 348 -17.50 -0.04 -0.61
CA GLN A 348 -17.02 1.34 -0.62
C GLN A 348 -18.27 2.18 -0.83
N ASN A 349 -18.89 2.63 0.30
CA ASN A 349 -19.77 3.77 0.28
C ASN A 349 -18.99 4.89 -0.42
N GLY A 350 -19.27 5.06 -1.70
CA GLY A 350 -18.66 6.05 -2.55
C GLY A 350 -18.88 7.42 -1.96
N ASP A 351 -17.84 7.97 -1.37
CA ASP A 351 -17.78 9.37 -0.93
C ASP A 351 -17.55 10.33 -2.12
#